data_1ed243a69f285189d7551c80fd40b7cf
#
_entry.id   1ed243a69f285189d7551c80fd40b7cf
#
_cell.length_a   1.000
_cell.length_b   1.000
_cell.length_c   1.000
_cell.angle_alpha   90.00
_cell.angle_beta   90.00
_cell.angle_gamma   90.00
#
_symmetry.space_group_name_H-M   'P 1'
#
loop_
_entity.id
_entity.type
_entity.pdbx_description
1 polymer ?
#
loop_
_entity_poly.entity_id
_entity_poly.type
_entity_poly.pdbx_seq_one_letter_code
_entity_poly.pdbx_strand_id
1 'polypeptide(L)'
;MNKLRAELEASSKRLNELEAYIAAKDANMKKLKENLSKALNAFEGKGLTIEQKNGKVYVSMENKLLFQTGSWAVGVEGKKAVVELGKVLAQNPDISVLIEGHTDDDKILGNIGGGIESNWDLSTKRATAIVNILSENKDINRQSLTAAGRGEYAPLMPNTTPEGKAKNRRIEIILTPKLDEISKMLDEL
;
A
#
# COMPACT_ATOMS: atom_id res chain seq x y z
N MET A 1 -26.04 -16.71 39.88
CA MET A 1 -26.58 -16.97 38.52
C MET A 1 -26.81 -15.73 37.70
N ASN A 2 -27.40 -14.66 38.23
CA ASN A 2 -27.68 -13.46 37.46
C ASN A 2 -26.44 -12.67 36.96
N LYS A 3 -25.34 -12.62 37.76
CA LYS A 3 -24.11 -11.93 37.36
C LYS A 3 -23.47 -12.56 36.13
N LEU A 4 -23.30 -13.89 36.13
CA LEU A 4 -22.71 -14.59 34.99
C LEU A 4 -23.53 -14.47 33.71
N ARG A 5 -24.87 -14.39 33.85
CA ARG A 5 -25.78 -14.20 32.71
C ARG A 5 -25.65 -12.81 32.13
N ALA A 6 -25.53 -11.79 32.97
CA ALA A 6 -25.32 -10.40 32.55
C ALA A 6 -23.94 -10.22 31.88
N GLU A 7 -22.88 -10.86 32.40
CA GLU A 7 -21.55 -10.86 31.78
C GLU A 7 -21.56 -11.55 30.41
N LEU A 8 -22.28 -12.66 30.26
CA LEU A 8 -22.43 -13.34 28.99
C LEU A 8 -23.18 -12.50 27.94
N GLU A 9 -24.26 -11.87 28.36
CA GLU A 9 -25.06 -10.97 27.48
C GLU A 9 -24.23 -9.75 27.05
N ALA A 10 -23.45 -9.15 27.95
CA ALA A 10 -22.55 -8.03 27.64
C ALA A 10 -21.44 -8.46 26.66
N SER A 11 -20.82 -9.62 26.88
CA SER A 11 -19.78 -10.16 25.98
C SER A 11 -20.34 -10.50 24.58
N SER A 12 -21.55 -11.09 24.53
CA SER A 12 -22.21 -11.40 23.26
C SER A 12 -22.56 -10.11 22.48
N LYS A 13 -23.05 -9.08 23.17
CA LYS A 13 -23.32 -7.78 22.54
C LYS A 13 -22.05 -7.16 21.94
N ARG A 14 -20.96 -7.16 22.70
CA ARG A 14 -19.66 -6.64 22.23
C ARG A 14 -19.13 -7.42 21.04
N LEU A 15 -19.24 -8.74 21.04
CA LEU A 15 -18.83 -9.57 19.92
C LEU A 15 -19.58 -9.18 18.65
N ASN A 16 -20.91 -9.01 18.74
CA ASN A 16 -21.74 -8.59 17.61
C ASN A 16 -21.36 -7.18 17.11
N GLU A 17 -21.04 -6.26 18.01
CA GLU A 17 -20.59 -4.89 17.65
C GLU A 17 -19.23 -4.94 16.92
N LEU A 18 -18.28 -5.75 17.38
CA LEU A 18 -16.99 -5.96 16.73
C LEU A 18 -17.15 -6.61 15.34
N GLU A 19 -17.97 -7.65 15.24
CA GLU A 19 -18.24 -8.31 13.95
C GLU A 19 -18.88 -7.33 12.95
N ALA A 20 -19.83 -6.53 13.37
CA ALA A 20 -20.46 -5.51 12.53
C ALA A 20 -19.45 -4.43 12.08
N TYR A 21 -18.55 -4.01 12.97
CA TYR A 21 -17.51 -3.05 12.65
C TYR A 21 -16.51 -3.61 11.64
N ILE A 22 -16.04 -4.84 11.82
CA ILE A 22 -15.15 -5.53 10.89
C ILE A 22 -15.80 -5.65 9.51
N ALA A 23 -17.07 -6.08 9.46
CA ALA A 23 -17.82 -6.22 8.21
C ALA A 23 -17.96 -4.87 7.48
N ALA A 24 -18.23 -3.79 8.21
CA ALA A 24 -18.31 -2.44 7.64
C ALA A 24 -16.95 -1.96 7.07
N LYS A 25 -15.84 -2.24 7.78
CA LYS A 25 -14.49 -1.91 7.27
C LYS A 25 -14.15 -2.72 6.02
N ASP A 26 -14.49 -3.99 5.97
CA ASP A 26 -14.24 -4.85 4.80
C ASP A 26 -15.05 -4.39 3.58
N ALA A 27 -16.32 -4.02 3.77
CA ALA A 27 -17.15 -3.40 2.73
C ALA A 27 -16.57 -2.08 2.20
N ASN A 28 -16.05 -1.23 3.09
CA ASN A 28 -15.39 0.01 2.71
C ASN A 28 -14.11 -0.25 1.89
N MET A 29 -13.31 -1.26 2.26
CA MET A 29 -12.12 -1.65 1.51
C MET A 29 -12.46 -2.20 0.13
N LYS A 30 -13.55 -2.96 0.00
CA LYS A 30 -14.06 -3.41 -1.29
C LYS A 30 -14.46 -2.24 -2.18
N LYS A 31 -15.19 -1.27 -1.64
CA LYS A 31 -15.56 -0.05 -2.37
C LYS A 31 -14.34 0.77 -2.77
N LEU A 32 -13.33 0.87 -1.89
CA LEU A 32 -12.06 1.53 -2.20
C LEU A 32 -11.36 0.85 -3.37
N LYS A 33 -11.26 -0.49 -3.37
CA LYS A 33 -10.72 -1.26 -4.48
C LYS A 33 -11.45 -0.97 -5.80
N GLU A 34 -12.79 -0.96 -5.79
CA GLU A 34 -13.60 -0.66 -6.98
C GLU A 34 -13.34 0.75 -7.51
N ASN A 35 -13.23 1.74 -6.63
CA ASN A 35 -12.93 3.12 -7.00
C ASN A 35 -11.51 3.25 -7.59
N LEU A 36 -10.54 2.55 -7.02
CA LEU A 36 -9.18 2.49 -7.53
C LEU A 36 -9.13 1.83 -8.91
N SER A 37 -9.80 0.69 -9.10
CA SER A 37 -9.86 0.03 -10.42
C SER A 37 -10.49 0.93 -11.48
N LYS A 38 -11.49 1.72 -11.14
CA LYS A 38 -12.08 2.71 -12.07
C LYS A 38 -11.10 3.83 -12.41
N ALA A 39 -10.45 4.41 -11.39
CA ALA A 39 -9.54 5.54 -11.58
C ALA A 39 -8.25 5.13 -12.31
N LEU A 40 -7.77 3.91 -12.09
CA LEU A 40 -6.52 3.39 -12.63
C LEU A 40 -6.68 2.45 -13.82
N ASN A 41 -7.89 2.32 -14.36
CA ASN A 41 -8.22 1.42 -15.46
C ASN A 41 -7.28 1.56 -16.68
N ALA A 42 -6.83 2.77 -17.01
CA ALA A 42 -5.91 3.01 -18.12
C ALA A 42 -4.53 2.34 -17.94
N PHE A 43 -4.15 2.01 -16.71
CA PHE A 43 -2.86 1.44 -16.31
C PHE A 43 -2.96 -0.03 -15.91
N GLU A 44 -4.16 -0.51 -15.56
CA GLU A 44 -4.40 -1.89 -15.16
C GLU A 44 -4.05 -2.85 -16.30
N GLY A 45 -3.30 -3.92 -15.99
CA GLY A 45 -2.74 -4.84 -17.00
C GLY A 45 -1.49 -4.34 -17.75
N LYS A 46 -1.10 -3.06 -17.58
CA LYS A 46 0.11 -2.48 -18.17
C LYS A 46 1.25 -2.31 -17.14
N GLY A 47 1.30 -3.18 -16.17
CA GLY A 47 2.24 -3.11 -15.05
C GLY A 47 1.63 -2.59 -13.76
N LEU A 48 0.31 -2.45 -13.69
CA LEU A 48 -0.43 -2.13 -12.49
C LEU A 48 -1.47 -3.22 -12.22
N THR A 49 -1.54 -3.67 -10.96
CA THR A 49 -2.55 -4.59 -10.46
C THR A 49 -3.13 -4.10 -9.14
N ILE A 50 -4.39 -4.41 -8.89
CA ILE A 50 -5.11 -4.03 -7.67
C ILE A 50 -5.76 -5.27 -7.07
N GLU A 51 -5.37 -5.62 -5.85
CA GLU A 51 -5.88 -6.79 -5.15
C GLU A 51 -6.36 -6.44 -3.75
N GLN A 52 -7.43 -7.11 -3.30
CA GLN A 52 -7.84 -7.07 -1.90
C GLN A 52 -7.45 -8.39 -1.24
N LYS A 53 -6.73 -8.31 -0.12
CA LYS A 53 -6.27 -9.47 0.63
C LYS A 53 -6.13 -9.11 2.11
N ASN A 54 -6.63 -9.98 2.99
CA ASN A 54 -6.51 -9.84 4.44
C ASN A 54 -7.00 -8.46 4.95
N GLY A 55 -8.14 -7.98 4.46
CA GLY A 55 -8.71 -6.69 4.86
C GLY A 55 -7.94 -5.45 4.38
N LYS A 56 -6.97 -5.60 3.49
CA LYS A 56 -6.17 -4.53 2.90
C LYS A 56 -6.32 -4.51 1.38
N VAL A 57 -6.05 -3.37 0.77
CA VAL A 57 -5.93 -3.25 -0.69
C VAL A 57 -4.48 -3.02 -1.06
N TYR A 58 -3.98 -3.81 -1.99
CA TYR A 58 -2.63 -3.74 -2.55
C TYR A 58 -2.69 -3.20 -3.96
N VAL A 59 -2.04 -2.07 -4.21
CA VAL A 59 -1.82 -1.53 -5.56
C VAL A 59 -0.36 -1.77 -5.89
N SER A 60 -0.10 -2.74 -6.77
CA SER A 60 1.25 -3.09 -7.22
C SER A 60 1.53 -2.42 -8.56
N MET A 61 2.65 -1.73 -8.66
CA MET A 61 3.10 -1.05 -9.87
C MET A 61 4.50 -1.53 -10.24
N GLU A 62 4.62 -2.15 -11.41
CA GLU A 62 5.93 -2.58 -11.93
C GLU A 62 6.84 -1.39 -12.20
N ASN A 63 8.12 -1.60 -12.00
CA ASN A 63 9.13 -0.55 -12.17
C ASN A 63 9.10 0.11 -13.56
N LYS A 64 8.85 -0.68 -14.61
CA LYS A 64 8.76 -0.18 -15.99
C LYS A 64 7.65 0.85 -16.23
N LEU A 65 6.58 0.82 -15.40
CA LEU A 65 5.51 1.81 -15.44
C LEU A 65 5.95 3.10 -14.77
N LEU A 66 6.67 2.98 -13.65
CA LEU A 66 6.95 4.11 -12.75
C LEU A 66 8.25 4.83 -13.08
N PHE A 67 9.33 4.10 -13.38
CA PHE A 67 10.68 4.63 -13.42
C PHE A 67 11.38 4.35 -14.75
N GLN A 68 12.30 5.21 -15.11
CA GLN A 68 13.26 4.91 -16.16
C GLN A 68 14.27 3.87 -15.68
N THR A 69 14.85 3.10 -16.61
CA THR A 69 15.85 2.07 -16.29
C THR A 69 17.02 2.68 -15.51
N GLY A 70 17.37 2.06 -14.39
CA GLY A 70 18.47 2.49 -13.53
C GLY A 70 18.21 3.78 -12.74
N SER A 71 16.96 4.30 -12.74
CA SER A 71 16.59 5.56 -12.07
C SER A 71 15.62 5.33 -10.92
N TRP A 72 15.56 6.31 -10.03
CA TRP A 72 14.51 6.50 -9.02
C TRP A 72 13.57 7.65 -9.38
N ALA A 73 13.85 8.38 -10.47
CA ALA A 73 12.98 9.44 -10.95
C ALA A 73 11.74 8.86 -11.61
N VAL A 74 10.56 9.30 -11.16
CA VAL A 74 9.29 8.82 -11.69
C VAL A 74 9.06 9.41 -13.07
N GLY A 75 8.75 8.56 -14.04
CA GLY A 75 8.43 8.96 -15.41
C GLY A 75 7.02 9.58 -15.51
N VAL A 76 6.73 10.13 -16.67
CA VAL A 76 5.46 10.86 -16.93
C VAL A 76 4.24 9.96 -16.69
N GLU A 77 4.24 8.75 -17.24
CA GLU A 77 3.10 7.82 -17.09
C GLU A 77 2.96 7.32 -15.64
N GLY A 78 4.09 7.05 -14.97
CA GLY A 78 4.09 6.72 -13.55
C GLY A 78 3.53 7.86 -12.69
N LYS A 79 3.93 9.10 -12.96
CA LYS A 79 3.38 10.27 -12.25
C LYS A 79 1.87 10.39 -12.45
N LYS A 80 1.35 10.18 -13.66
CA LYS A 80 -0.09 10.18 -13.92
C LYS A 80 -0.81 9.13 -13.08
N ALA A 81 -0.32 7.88 -13.07
CA ALA A 81 -0.92 6.81 -12.28
C ALA A 81 -0.95 7.15 -10.78
N VAL A 82 0.15 7.67 -10.24
CA VAL A 82 0.24 8.06 -8.82
C VAL A 82 -0.68 9.24 -8.49
N VAL A 83 -0.82 10.21 -9.39
CA VAL A 83 -1.74 11.34 -9.21
C VAL A 83 -3.20 10.87 -9.18
N GLU A 84 -3.60 9.97 -10.10
CA GLU A 84 -4.98 9.40 -10.08
C GLU A 84 -5.24 8.57 -8.81
N LEU A 85 -4.27 7.78 -8.37
CA LEU A 85 -4.33 7.12 -7.07
C LEU A 85 -4.54 8.13 -5.93
N GLY A 86 -3.77 9.22 -5.95
CA GLY A 86 -3.85 10.28 -4.95
C GLY A 86 -5.23 10.93 -4.84
N LYS A 87 -5.93 11.11 -5.95
CA LYS A 87 -7.32 11.63 -5.95
C LYS A 87 -8.28 10.72 -5.19
N VAL A 88 -8.13 9.40 -5.34
CA VAL A 88 -8.96 8.42 -4.61
C VAL A 88 -8.59 8.42 -3.13
N LEU A 89 -7.31 8.49 -2.80
CA LEU A 89 -6.85 8.52 -1.40
C LEU A 89 -7.32 9.77 -0.66
N ALA A 90 -7.35 10.92 -1.32
CA ALA A 90 -7.85 12.18 -0.76
C ALA A 90 -9.33 12.08 -0.30
N GLN A 91 -10.12 11.22 -0.95
CA GLN A 91 -11.52 10.96 -0.59
C GLN A 91 -11.68 9.92 0.52
N ASN A 92 -10.58 9.30 0.97
CA ASN A 92 -10.58 8.21 1.95
C ASN A 92 -9.57 8.49 3.09
N PRO A 93 -9.82 9.48 3.96
CA PRO A 93 -8.87 9.92 5.00
C PRO A 93 -8.61 8.87 6.09
N ASP A 94 -9.51 7.89 6.24
CA ASP A 94 -9.42 6.81 7.23
C ASP A 94 -8.55 5.63 6.78
N ILE A 95 -7.73 5.84 5.75
CA ILE A 95 -6.82 4.84 5.23
C ILE A 95 -5.37 5.22 5.58
N SER A 96 -4.62 4.27 6.12
CA SER A 96 -3.17 4.35 6.23
C SER A 96 -2.54 3.82 4.95
N VAL A 97 -1.54 4.53 4.43
CA VAL A 97 -0.90 4.26 3.16
C VAL A 97 0.57 3.95 3.40
N LEU A 98 0.95 2.70 3.20
CA LEU A 98 2.35 2.26 3.23
C LEU A 98 2.83 2.05 1.80
N ILE A 99 3.87 2.75 1.40
CA ILE A 99 4.53 2.61 0.11
C ILE A 99 5.81 1.81 0.30
N GLU A 100 5.85 0.59 -0.21
CA GLU A 100 7.01 -0.29 -0.18
C GLU A 100 7.69 -0.37 -1.54
N GLY A 101 9.01 -0.06 -1.56
CA GLY A 101 9.86 -0.29 -2.72
C GLY A 101 10.50 -1.67 -2.66
N HIS A 102 10.55 -2.35 -3.81
CA HIS A 102 11.19 -3.67 -3.96
C HIS A 102 12.12 -3.67 -5.16
N THR A 103 13.20 -4.44 -5.06
CA THR A 103 14.17 -4.67 -6.14
C THR A 103 14.22 -6.17 -6.49
N ASP A 104 14.92 -6.50 -7.57
CA ASP A 104 15.46 -7.83 -7.79
C ASP A 104 16.77 -7.99 -6.99
N ASP A 105 17.47 -9.11 -7.19
CA ASP A 105 18.73 -9.45 -6.54
C ASP A 105 19.99 -8.95 -7.29
N ASP A 106 19.81 -8.17 -8.37
CA ASP A 106 20.94 -7.57 -9.06
C ASP A 106 21.60 -6.52 -8.15
N LYS A 107 22.93 -6.66 -8.02
CA LYS A 107 23.70 -5.68 -7.23
C LYS A 107 23.80 -4.36 -7.97
N ILE A 108 23.72 -3.28 -7.22
CA ILE A 108 23.98 -1.96 -7.75
C ILE A 108 25.46 -1.85 -8.03
N LEU A 109 25.81 -1.64 -9.30
CA LEU A 109 27.18 -1.49 -9.75
C LEU A 109 27.46 -0.02 -10.06
N GLY A 110 28.48 0.54 -9.40
CA GLY A 110 28.89 1.91 -9.60
C GLY A 110 28.02 2.94 -8.87
N ASN A 111 28.28 4.20 -9.15
CA ASN A 111 27.54 5.33 -8.56
C ASN A 111 26.38 5.72 -9.47
N ILE A 112 25.16 5.38 -9.04
CA ILE A 112 23.93 5.77 -9.75
C ILE A 112 23.37 7.12 -9.24
N GLY A 113 24.12 7.79 -8.36
CA GLY A 113 23.74 9.07 -7.77
C GLY A 113 22.79 8.96 -6.59
N GLY A 114 22.50 10.09 -5.96
CA GLY A 114 21.50 10.16 -4.88
C GLY A 114 21.86 9.47 -3.57
N GLY A 115 23.14 9.08 -3.38
CA GLY A 115 23.59 8.36 -2.17
C GLY A 115 23.11 6.90 -2.13
N ILE A 116 22.88 6.29 -3.29
CA ILE A 116 22.39 4.92 -3.40
C ILE A 116 23.58 3.98 -3.54
N GLU A 117 23.79 3.13 -2.54
CA GLU A 117 24.87 2.15 -2.46
C GLU A 117 24.36 0.70 -2.44
N SER A 118 23.08 0.51 -2.14
CA SER A 118 22.46 -0.81 -1.97
C SER A 118 21.02 -0.86 -2.49
N ASN A 119 20.49 -2.08 -2.64
CA ASN A 119 19.08 -2.31 -2.96
C ASN A 119 18.14 -1.76 -1.86
N TRP A 120 18.60 -1.65 -0.61
CA TRP A 120 17.88 -0.96 0.47
C TRP A 120 17.70 0.52 0.15
N ASP A 121 18.78 1.20 -0.24
CA ASP A 121 18.74 2.63 -0.55
C ASP A 121 17.87 2.89 -1.78
N LEU A 122 18.04 2.09 -2.84
CA LEU A 122 17.27 2.23 -4.09
C LEU A 122 15.77 2.04 -3.84
N SER A 123 15.40 0.98 -3.12
CA SER A 123 13.99 0.68 -2.83
C SER A 123 13.35 1.76 -1.96
N THR A 124 14.05 2.25 -0.95
CA THR A 124 13.58 3.34 -0.08
C THR A 124 13.46 4.65 -0.85
N LYS A 125 14.45 4.97 -1.70
CA LYS A 125 14.44 6.19 -2.52
C LYS A 125 13.27 6.21 -3.49
N ARG A 126 12.95 5.08 -4.11
CA ARG A 126 11.80 4.91 -5.00
C ARG A 126 10.48 5.07 -4.26
N ALA A 127 10.34 4.46 -3.09
CA ALA A 127 9.15 4.64 -2.24
C ALA A 127 8.95 6.10 -1.84
N THR A 128 10.03 6.79 -1.44
CA THR A 128 10.00 8.21 -1.09
C THR A 128 9.61 9.09 -2.28
N ALA A 129 10.03 8.76 -3.51
CA ALA A 129 9.64 9.50 -4.70
C ALA A 129 8.11 9.45 -4.92
N ILE A 130 7.48 8.31 -4.65
CA ILE A 130 6.02 8.16 -4.72
C ILE A 130 5.33 8.97 -3.62
N VAL A 131 5.83 8.92 -2.37
CA VAL A 131 5.30 9.74 -1.27
C VAL A 131 5.34 11.23 -1.62
N ASN A 132 6.42 11.70 -2.23
CA ASN A 132 6.55 13.10 -2.64
C ASN A 132 5.46 13.51 -3.63
N ILE A 133 5.16 12.68 -4.63
CA ILE A 133 4.09 12.95 -5.60
C ILE A 133 2.72 12.97 -4.91
N LEU A 134 2.43 11.98 -4.04
CA LEU A 134 1.17 11.96 -3.29
C LEU A 134 1.02 13.19 -2.40
N SER A 135 2.13 13.67 -1.82
CA SER A 135 2.16 14.86 -0.95
C SER A 135 1.95 16.19 -1.68
N GLU A 136 2.01 16.21 -3.02
CA GLU A 136 1.63 17.38 -3.83
C GLU A 136 0.12 17.66 -3.70
N ASN A 137 -0.69 16.63 -3.46
CA ASN A 137 -2.12 16.78 -3.19
C ASN A 137 -2.34 17.18 -1.73
N LYS A 138 -2.85 18.40 -1.50
CA LYS A 138 -3.06 18.98 -0.16
C LYS A 138 -4.18 18.32 0.63
N ASP A 139 -5.09 17.61 -0.06
CA ASP A 139 -6.22 16.92 0.55
C ASP A 139 -5.82 15.55 1.13
N ILE A 140 -4.59 15.09 0.85
CA ILE A 140 -4.04 13.87 1.46
C ILE A 140 -3.42 14.20 2.82
N ASN A 141 -3.87 13.50 3.86
CA ASN A 141 -3.24 13.58 5.17
C ASN A 141 -1.84 12.93 5.14
N ARG A 142 -0.79 13.75 5.19
CA ARG A 142 0.60 13.29 5.15
C ARG A 142 0.98 12.38 6.31
N GLN A 143 0.31 12.49 7.46
CA GLN A 143 0.53 11.60 8.61
C GLN A 143 0.09 10.15 8.32
N SER A 144 -0.74 9.94 7.31
CA SER A 144 -1.17 8.62 6.87
C SER A 144 -0.19 7.96 5.89
N LEU A 145 0.85 8.69 5.41
CA LEU A 145 1.80 8.21 4.42
C LEU A 145 3.07 7.67 5.09
N THR A 146 3.51 6.50 4.68
CA THR A 146 4.77 5.89 5.10
C THR A 146 5.53 5.38 3.88
N ALA A 147 6.83 5.67 3.79
CA ALA A 147 7.73 5.09 2.80
C ALA A 147 8.61 4.03 3.44
N ALA A 148 8.77 2.87 2.80
CA ALA A 148 9.65 1.81 3.24
C ALA A 148 10.40 1.18 2.05
N GLY A 149 11.63 0.74 2.29
CA GLY A 149 12.40 -0.08 1.36
C GLY A 149 12.47 -1.52 1.84
N ARG A 150 12.27 -2.46 0.93
CA ARG A 150 12.36 -3.91 1.20
C ARG A 150 13.58 -4.54 0.53
N GLY A 151 14.28 -3.78 -0.32
CA GLY A 151 15.39 -4.32 -1.11
C GLY A 151 14.94 -5.52 -1.95
N GLU A 152 15.79 -6.53 -2.01
CA GLU A 152 15.59 -7.79 -2.72
C GLU A 152 14.93 -8.90 -1.87
N TYR A 153 14.64 -8.62 -0.59
CA TYR A 153 14.30 -9.63 0.42
C TYR A 153 12.83 -10.00 0.52
N ALA A 154 12.00 -9.49 -0.40
CA ALA A 154 10.58 -9.85 -0.48
C ALA A 154 10.18 -10.13 -1.96
N PRO A 155 10.79 -11.13 -2.61
CA PRO A 155 10.51 -11.44 -4.01
C PRO A 155 9.12 -12.06 -4.17
N LEU A 156 8.43 -11.70 -5.26
CA LEU A 156 7.18 -12.36 -5.69
C LEU A 156 7.45 -13.60 -6.54
N MET A 157 8.55 -13.57 -7.29
CA MET A 157 8.96 -14.61 -8.21
C MET A 157 10.46 -14.91 -8.00
N PRO A 158 10.94 -16.11 -8.40
CA PRO A 158 12.36 -16.38 -8.40
C PRO A 158 13.13 -15.38 -9.25
N ASN A 159 14.29 -14.90 -8.78
CA ASN A 159 15.18 -14.00 -9.50
C ASN A 159 16.03 -14.71 -10.59
N THR A 160 15.71 -15.95 -10.93
CA THR A 160 16.44 -16.77 -11.91
C THR A 160 16.05 -16.48 -13.36
N THR A 161 14.96 -15.73 -13.58
CA THR A 161 14.50 -15.36 -14.92
C THR A 161 14.33 -13.85 -15.06
N PRO A 162 14.50 -13.28 -16.27
CA PRO A 162 14.25 -11.86 -16.52
C PRO A 162 12.82 -11.42 -16.13
N GLU A 163 11.83 -12.28 -16.37
CA GLU A 163 10.42 -12.05 -16.03
C GLU A 163 10.23 -12.01 -14.53
N GLY A 164 10.83 -12.93 -13.77
CA GLY A 164 10.80 -12.96 -12.32
C GLY A 164 11.42 -11.71 -11.73
N LYS A 165 12.60 -11.31 -12.20
CA LYS A 165 13.24 -10.04 -11.81
C LYS A 165 12.36 -8.83 -12.10
N ALA A 166 11.73 -8.78 -13.28
CA ALA A 166 10.84 -7.68 -13.64
C ALA A 166 9.63 -7.55 -12.69
N LYS A 167 9.07 -8.68 -12.24
CA LYS A 167 7.98 -8.71 -11.25
C LYS A 167 8.45 -8.30 -9.85
N ASN A 168 9.68 -8.62 -9.49
CA ASN A 168 10.27 -8.26 -8.21
C ASN A 168 10.57 -6.76 -8.13
N ARG A 169 10.98 -6.12 -9.23
CA ARG A 169 11.17 -4.66 -9.33
C ARG A 169 9.83 -3.95 -9.39
N ARG A 170 9.29 -3.57 -8.23
CA ARG A 170 7.96 -2.97 -8.10
C ARG A 170 7.88 -1.99 -6.93
N ILE A 171 6.83 -1.21 -6.94
CA ILE A 171 6.29 -0.50 -5.78
C ILE A 171 4.98 -1.18 -5.38
N GLU A 172 4.82 -1.48 -4.10
CA GLU A 172 3.54 -1.88 -3.52
C GLU A 172 3.00 -0.74 -2.65
N ILE A 173 1.79 -0.32 -2.95
CA ILE A 173 1.06 0.64 -2.13
C ILE A 173 0.00 -0.14 -1.37
N ILE A 174 0.20 -0.24 -0.05
CA ILE A 174 -0.60 -1.05 0.86
C ILE A 174 -1.53 -0.13 1.61
N LEU A 175 -2.83 -0.28 1.36
CA LEU A 175 -3.89 0.52 1.93
C LEU A 175 -4.55 -0.26 3.06
N THR A 176 -4.43 0.27 4.28
CA THR A 176 -4.94 -0.38 5.49
C THR A 176 -5.98 0.51 6.16
N PRO A 177 -7.18 0.02 6.48
CA PRO A 177 -8.15 0.80 7.23
C PRO A 177 -7.61 1.09 8.64
N LYS A 178 -7.82 2.31 9.14
CA LYS A 178 -7.51 2.66 10.52
C LYS A 178 -8.51 1.94 11.44
N LEU A 179 -7.98 1.26 12.45
CA LEU A 179 -8.73 0.44 13.40
C LEU A 179 -8.73 1.03 14.81
N ASP A 180 -8.56 2.33 14.93
CA ASP A 180 -8.43 3.04 16.23
C ASP A 180 -9.63 2.81 17.15
N GLU A 181 -10.82 2.64 16.57
CA GLU A 181 -12.03 2.34 17.33
C GLU A 181 -12.04 0.91 17.90
N ILE A 182 -11.49 -0.07 17.15
CA ILE A 182 -11.37 -1.43 17.68
C ILE A 182 -10.43 -1.47 18.88
N SER A 183 -9.29 -0.76 18.81
CA SER A 183 -8.38 -0.69 19.95
C SER A 183 -9.07 -0.12 21.18
N LYS A 184 -9.86 0.95 21.05
CA LYS A 184 -10.64 1.50 22.15
C LYS A 184 -11.67 0.52 22.70
N MET A 185 -12.40 -0.19 21.83
CA MET A 185 -13.38 -1.21 22.23
C MET A 185 -12.75 -2.38 22.97
N LEU A 186 -11.46 -2.70 22.68
CA LEU A 186 -10.70 -3.76 23.35
C LEU A 186 -10.09 -3.29 24.68
N ASP A 187 -9.67 -2.02 24.75
CA ASP A 187 -9.08 -1.43 25.97
C ASP A 187 -10.11 -1.24 27.09
N GLU A 188 -11.40 -1.24 26.77
CA GLU A 188 -12.52 -1.19 27.73
C GLU A 188 -12.92 -2.58 28.28
N LEU A 189 -12.14 -3.64 27.95
CA LEU A 189 -12.32 -5.01 28.48
C LEU A 189 -11.59 -5.19 29.81
#